data_65f8b0a59f92ff5695cf5c81af55bca5
#
_entry.id   65f8b0a59f92ff5695cf5c81af55bca5
#
_cell.length_a   1.000
_cell.length_b   1.000
_cell.length_c   1.000
_cell.angle_alpha   90.00
_cell.angle_beta   90.00
_cell.angle_gamma   90.00
#
_symmetry.space_group_name_H-M   'P 1'
#
loop_
_entity.id
_entity.type
_entity.pdbx_description
1 polymer ?
#
loop_
_entity_poly.entity_id
_entity_poly.type
_entity_poly.pdbx_seq_one_letter_code
_entity_poly.pdbx_strand_id
1 'polypeptide(L)' 'MEKKYILTEETKEVGGHILHKIQAVRDFGDVQKGNLGGWVESEENLSHDGDCWIFDN' A
#
# COMPACT_ATOMS: atom_id res chain seq x y z
N MET A 1 -10.72 -0.37 -13.51
CA MET A 1 -9.30 -0.52 -13.19
C MET A 1 -9.13 -1.41 -11.98
N GLU A 2 -8.29 -2.42 -12.09
CA GLU A 2 -8.08 -3.33 -10.97
C GLU A 2 -7.14 -2.70 -9.95
N LYS A 3 -7.50 -2.85 -8.68
CA LYS A 3 -6.61 -2.41 -7.62
C LYS A 3 -5.51 -3.44 -7.43
N LYS A 4 -4.30 -2.98 -7.11
CA LYS A 4 -3.21 -3.89 -6.80
C LYS A 4 -2.94 -3.96 -5.32
N TYR A 5 -3.53 -3.06 -4.52
CA TYR A 5 -3.39 -3.07 -3.08
C TYR A 5 -4.64 -2.49 -2.43
N ILE A 6 -4.76 -2.70 -1.14
CA ILE A 6 -5.81 -2.10 -0.32
C ILE A 6 -5.16 -1.42 0.88
N LEU A 7 -5.88 -0.49 1.48
CA LEU A 7 -5.49 0.11 2.75
C LEU A 7 -6.05 -0.77 3.85
N THR A 8 -5.18 -1.28 4.71
CA THR A 8 -5.62 -2.17 5.79
C THR A 8 -6.11 -1.36 6.97
N GLU A 9 -6.62 -2.07 7.99
CA GLU A 9 -7.05 -1.43 9.23
C GLU A 9 -5.89 -1.06 10.12
N GLU A 10 -4.69 -1.53 9.81
CA GLU A 10 -3.51 -1.20 10.58
C GLU A 10 -3.10 0.23 10.24
N THR A 11 -3.11 1.10 11.24
CA THR A 11 -2.83 2.51 11.05
C THR A 11 -1.82 3.01 12.06
N LYS A 12 -1.20 4.15 11.74
CA LYS A 12 -0.37 4.87 12.71
C LYS A 12 -0.50 6.35 12.44
N GLU A 13 -0.27 7.15 13.47
CA GLU A 13 -0.31 8.60 13.35
C GLU A 13 1.11 9.15 13.35
N VAL A 14 1.42 10.00 12.37
CA VAL A 14 2.72 10.64 12.27
C VAL A 14 2.48 12.10 11.93
N GLY A 15 2.91 13.00 12.82
CA GLY A 15 2.81 14.43 12.56
C GLY A 15 1.40 14.92 12.28
N GLY A 16 0.39 14.33 12.90
CA GLY A 16 -1.00 14.70 12.69
C GLY A 16 -1.65 14.03 11.49
N HIS A 17 -0.93 13.15 10.82
CA HIS A 17 -1.46 12.41 9.66
C HIS A 17 -1.68 10.96 10.03
N ILE A 18 -2.83 10.42 9.62
CA ILE A 18 -3.13 9.01 9.82
C ILE A 18 -2.68 8.24 8.59
N LEU A 19 -1.79 7.28 8.79
CA LEU A 19 -1.26 6.45 7.70
C LEU A 19 -1.83 5.04 7.81
N HIS A 20 -2.09 4.43 6.66
CA HIS A 20 -2.61 3.06 6.57
C HIS A 20 -1.57 2.17 5.96
N LYS A 21 -1.40 0.99 6.54
CA LYS A 21 -0.51 -0.01 5.96
C LYS A 21 -1.19 -0.61 4.74
N ILE A 22 -0.45 -0.77 3.66
CA ILE A 22 -1.01 -1.32 2.41
C ILE A 22 -0.73 -2.82 2.32
N GLN A 23 -1.62 -3.50 1.59
CA GLN A 23 -1.48 -4.94 1.36
C GLN A 23 -1.78 -5.23 -0.10
N ALA A 24 -0.91 -5.99 -0.74
CA ALA A 24 -1.09 -6.34 -2.14
C ALA A 24 -2.28 -7.29 -2.30
N VAL A 25 -3.09 -7.05 -3.31
CA VAL A 25 -4.24 -7.90 -3.62
C VAL A 25 -4.03 -8.69 -4.91
N ARG A 26 -2.87 -8.55 -5.54
CA ARG A 26 -2.48 -9.35 -6.70
C ARG A 26 -0.95 -9.35 -6.79
N ASP A 27 -0.42 -10.26 -7.59
CA ASP A 27 1.01 -10.33 -7.82
C ASP A 27 1.43 -9.27 -8.84
N PHE A 28 2.54 -8.61 -8.60
CA PHE A 28 3.13 -7.67 -9.55
C PHE A 28 4.59 -7.44 -9.18
N GLY A 29 5.45 -7.29 -10.20
CA GLY A 29 6.88 -7.12 -9.94
C GLY A 29 7.39 -8.19 -9.00
N ASP A 30 8.05 -7.77 -7.93
CA ASP A 30 8.56 -8.67 -6.90
C ASP A 30 7.59 -8.83 -5.73
N VAL A 31 6.37 -8.29 -5.88
CA VAL A 31 5.37 -8.29 -4.81
C VAL A 31 4.35 -9.39 -5.08
N GLN A 32 4.04 -10.15 -4.05
CA GLN A 32 3.07 -11.24 -4.14
C GLN A 32 1.79 -10.86 -3.40
N LYS A 33 0.66 -11.40 -3.89
CA LYS A 33 -0.63 -11.20 -3.25
C LYS A 33 -0.54 -11.54 -1.76
N GLY A 34 -1.01 -10.62 -0.92
CA GLY A 34 -0.97 -10.79 0.52
C GLY A 34 0.21 -10.11 1.19
N ASN A 35 1.23 -9.71 0.42
CA ASN A 35 2.38 -9.03 1.00
C ASN A 35 1.97 -7.68 1.58
N LEU A 36 2.52 -7.35 2.73
CA LEU A 36 2.31 -6.04 3.34
C LEU A 36 3.38 -5.08 2.84
N GLY A 37 2.96 -3.85 2.57
CA GLY A 37 3.88 -2.81 2.15
C GLY A 37 4.05 -1.75 3.22
N GLY A 38 4.40 -0.55 2.80
CA GLY A 38 4.61 0.58 3.70
C GLY A 38 3.31 1.27 4.10
N TRP A 39 3.41 2.56 4.35
CA TRP A 39 2.33 3.35 4.91
C TRP A 39 1.94 4.47 3.95
N VAL A 40 0.65 4.65 3.72
CA VAL A 40 0.15 5.75 2.90
C VAL A 40 -1.04 6.39 3.59
N GLU A 41 -1.24 7.68 3.31
CA GLU A 41 -2.36 8.42 3.84
C GLU A 41 -3.65 8.09 3.10
N SER A 42 -3.53 7.89 1.79
CA SER A 42 -4.67 7.55 0.94
C SER A 42 -4.17 6.82 -0.30
N GLU A 43 -5.11 6.28 -1.09
CA GLU A 43 -4.76 5.56 -2.31
C GLU A 43 -4.14 6.48 -3.37
N GLU A 44 -4.29 7.79 -3.22
CA GLU A 44 -3.68 8.75 -4.15
C GLU A 44 -2.17 8.82 -4.01
N ASN A 45 -1.63 8.34 -2.89
CA ASN A 45 -0.19 8.40 -2.64
C ASN A 45 0.58 7.34 -3.40
N LEU A 46 -0.08 6.31 -3.89
CA LEU A 46 0.57 5.22 -4.61
C LEU A 46 -0.31 4.78 -5.77
N SER A 47 0.25 4.83 -6.98
CA SER A 47 -0.48 4.45 -8.17
C SER A 47 -0.78 2.95 -8.20
N HIS A 48 -1.91 2.58 -8.79
CA HIS A 48 -2.26 1.19 -9.06
C HIS A 48 -1.70 0.71 -10.40
N ASP A 49 -1.15 1.63 -11.18
CA ASP A 49 -0.57 1.29 -12.48
C ASP A 49 0.89 0.87 -12.31
N GLY A 50 1.33 -0.05 -13.16
CA GLY A 50 2.71 -0.50 -13.15
C GLY A 50 3.05 -1.31 -11.89
N ASP A 51 4.32 -1.40 -11.59
CA ASP A 51 4.84 -2.22 -10.50
C ASP A 51 5.36 -1.40 -9.32
N CYS A 52 5.00 -0.13 -9.23
CA CYS A 52 5.48 0.69 -8.13
C CYS A 52 4.94 0.20 -6.80
N TRP A 53 5.75 0.29 -5.76
CA TRP A 53 5.41 -0.24 -4.45
C TRP A 53 6.19 0.48 -3.37
N ILE A 54 5.58 0.66 -2.21
CA ILE A 54 6.24 1.24 -1.05
C ILE A 54 6.56 0.10 -0.09
N PHE A 55 7.84 -0.13 0.15
CA PHE A 55 8.28 -1.18 1.05
C PHE A 55 8.30 -0.67 2.49
N ASP A 56 8.01 -1.57 3.41
CA ASP A 56 8.06 -1.27 4.83
C ASP A 56 9.45 -1.57 5.35
N ASN A 57 10.26 -0.55 5.42
CA ASN A 57 11.62 -0.67 5.94
C ASN A 57 11.78 0.12 7.21
#